data_52adc227a1d87b91afe72452fb7ac2de
#
_entry.id   52adc227a1d87b91afe72452fb7ac2de
#
_cell.length_a   1.000
_cell.length_b   1.000
_cell.length_c   1.000
_cell.angle_alpha   90.00
_cell.angle_beta   90.00
_cell.angle_gamma   90.00
#
_symmetry.space_group_name_H-M   'P 1'
#
loop_
_entity.id
_entity.type
_entity.pdbx_description
1 polymer ?
#
loop_
_entity_poly.entity_id
_entity_poly.type
_entity_poly.pdbx_seq_one_letter_code
_entity_poly.pdbx_strand_id
1 'polypeptide(L)'
;MSASRPRIIGAVLAVFGLALLGPATALARPSSLERGLLEAVRAVRLDEVVDFGPVDDACPHESWCRVPAPVISSSPNVDVAVIELGRSGRARRAADVLLSRDYPNGRLVPVDRNLGTTAVRFRRWDIERWNGGTFGPDGVQTSTKGWSDNPPRTGADDLVAGREYAPLDFMAPYPASLFKLLVAFHAVRLADRGILDLDAAYAYDPAGGCGGAAPGTATNRGWLDAMITSSNNRAACALLKELHGLGEVDMMNAELRDLGLGTLQVNGTSPLTGGGWQPGQIHMTALDTARLLWLIEGAPGVLWRRPDGGPVTAAVLSDASRALLRQLLAEQGFNIVLSTANHCGRDYPSPGIPQRIADRWIDPSDGTVTVEGIAYGRDVRPCNAAAEVTFAHKTGLTYNYGSDAGIVRSLPGAPPRRYVVALLSNLGYRYGDERFATAPALPCFGVGICYTEKIAQLGKRIDDLLRG
;
A
#
# COMPACT_ATOMS: atom_id res chain seq x y z
N MET A 1 -66.27 60.16 -36.14
CA MET A 1 -65.02 60.54 -35.42
C MET A 1 -64.23 59.28 -35.12
N SER A 2 -63.28 59.01 -35.98
CA SER A 2 -62.48 57.80 -35.96
C SER A 2 -61.10 58.15 -35.39
N ALA A 3 -60.71 57.48 -34.30
CA ALA A 3 -59.39 57.63 -33.68
C ALA A 3 -58.52 56.41 -34.02
N SER A 4 -57.53 56.69 -34.86
CA SER A 4 -56.50 55.68 -35.23
C SER A 4 -55.45 55.47 -34.10
N ARG A 5 -55.18 54.25 -33.75
CA ARG A 5 -54.06 53.84 -32.84
C ARG A 5 -52.81 53.50 -33.64
N PRO A 6 -51.64 53.94 -33.24
CA PRO A 6 -50.37 53.51 -33.86
C PRO A 6 -49.92 52.12 -33.41
N ARG A 7 -49.44 51.34 -34.37
CA ARG A 7 -48.77 50.04 -34.13
C ARG A 7 -47.32 50.28 -33.75
N ILE A 8 -46.92 49.74 -32.58
CA ILE A 8 -45.54 49.69 -32.14
C ILE A 8 -44.98 48.40 -32.69
N ILE A 9 -43.96 48.52 -33.55
CA ILE A 9 -43.14 47.37 -34.02
C ILE A 9 -42.05 47.16 -32.99
N GLY A 10 -42.13 46.06 -32.24
CA GLY A 10 -41.07 45.62 -31.33
C GLY A 10 -40.00 44.90 -32.10
N ALA A 11 -38.79 45.44 -32.12
CA ALA A 11 -37.60 44.75 -32.61
C ALA A 11 -37.10 43.75 -31.56
N VAL A 12 -37.10 42.45 -31.90
CA VAL A 12 -36.49 41.40 -31.07
C VAL A 12 -34.99 41.36 -31.40
N LEU A 13 -34.16 41.81 -30.46
CA LEU A 13 -32.73 41.64 -30.50
C LEU A 13 -32.40 40.19 -30.05
N ALA A 14 -32.01 39.34 -31.00
CA ALA A 14 -31.43 38.02 -30.71
C ALA A 14 -29.98 38.22 -30.24
N VAL A 15 -29.76 38.06 -28.95
CA VAL A 15 -28.42 37.99 -28.37
C VAL A 15 -27.84 36.58 -28.62
N PHE A 16 -26.98 36.47 -29.62
CA PHE A 16 -26.14 35.26 -29.78
C PHE A 16 -25.11 35.21 -28.66
N GLY A 17 -25.35 34.33 -27.68
CA GLY A 17 -24.36 33.99 -26.68
C GLY A 17 -23.19 33.23 -27.32
N LEU A 18 -22.04 33.88 -27.49
CA LEU A 18 -20.79 33.21 -27.77
C LEU A 18 -20.42 32.38 -26.52
N ALA A 19 -20.65 31.08 -26.57
CA ALA A 19 -20.04 30.15 -25.62
C ALA A 19 -18.52 30.19 -25.84
N LEU A 20 -17.79 30.83 -24.93
CA LEU A 20 -16.34 30.73 -24.82
C LEU A 20 -16.00 29.30 -24.47
N LEU A 21 -15.70 28.48 -25.49
CA LEU A 21 -14.99 27.22 -25.31
C LEU A 21 -13.62 27.56 -24.72
N GLY A 22 -13.49 27.38 -23.41
CA GLY A 22 -12.20 27.44 -22.74
C GLY A 22 -11.22 26.50 -23.44
N PRO A 23 -9.92 26.82 -23.48
CA PRO A 23 -8.95 25.95 -24.10
C PRO A 23 -9.02 24.56 -23.46
N ALA A 24 -9.36 23.55 -24.26
CA ALA A 24 -9.21 22.16 -23.85
C ALA A 24 -7.74 21.99 -23.43
N THR A 25 -7.50 21.83 -22.14
CA THR A 25 -6.17 21.50 -21.62
C THR A 25 -5.75 20.21 -22.29
N ALA A 26 -4.88 20.30 -23.28
CA ALA A 26 -4.26 19.13 -23.90
C ALA A 26 -3.62 18.31 -22.78
N LEU A 27 -4.12 17.11 -22.54
CA LEU A 27 -3.53 16.18 -21.58
C LEU A 27 -2.06 16.00 -21.95
N ALA A 28 -1.17 16.39 -21.05
CA ALA A 28 0.26 16.23 -21.27
C ALA A 28 0.56 14.75 -21.59
N ARG A 29 1.46 14.51 -22.53
CA ARG A 29 1.84 13.13 -22.87
C ARG A 29 2.45 12.46 -21.63
N PRO A 30 2.06 11.21 -21.31
CA PRO A 30 2.61 10.49 -20.16
C PRO A 30 4.15 10.44 -20.23
N SER A 31 4.80 10.61 -19.08
CA SER A 31 6.26 10.48 -18.95
C SER A 31 6.73 9.05 -19.27
N SER A 32 8.02 8.86 -19.44
CA SER A 32 8.58 7.51 -19.63
C SER A 32 8.33 6.62 -18.41
N LEU A 33 8.37 7.17 -17.19
CA LEU A 33 8.08 6.42 -15.96
C LEU A 33 6.60 5.99 -15.90
N GLU A 34 5.66 6.89 -16.20
CA GLU A 34 4.23 6.57 -16.21
C GLU A 34 3.91 5.47 -17.21
N ARG A 35 4.43 5.58 -18.45
CA ARG A 35 4.25 4.52 -19.46
C ARG A 35 4.87 3.21 -19.03
N GLY A 36 6.10 3.23 -18.54
CA GLY A 36 6.82 2.04 -18.10
C GLY A 36 6.13 1.34 -16.92
N LEU A 37 5.61 2.09 -15.93
CA LEU A 37 4.86 1.51 -14.83
C LEU A 37 3.54 0.88 -15.30
N LEU A 38 2.80 1.55 -16.18
CA LEU A 38 1.57 1.00 -16.76
C LEU A 38 1.85 -0.28 -17.57
N GLU A 39 2.92 -0.31 -18.34
CA GLU A 39 3.36 -1.49 -19.08
C GLU A 39 3.79 -2.62 -18.15
N ALA A 40 4.50 -2.30 -17.05
CA ALA A 40 4.87 -3.29 -16.03
C ALA A 40 3.64 -3.95 -15.38
N VAL A 41 2.62 -3.15 -15.01
CA VAL A 41 1.35 -3.65 -14.45
C VAL A 41 0.63 -4.56 -15.45
N ARG A 42 0.54 -4.16 -16.71
CA ARG A 42 -0.09 -4.96 -17.78
C ARG A 42 0.64 -6.28 -18.04
N ALA A 43 1.95 -6.23 -18.05
CA ALA A 43 2.78 -7.36 -18.44
C ALA A 43 2.78 -8.51 -17.43
N VAL A 44 2.45 -8.25 -16.16
CA VAL A 44 2.36 -9.32 -15.14
C VAL A 44 1.04 -10.05 -15.14
N ARG A 45 0.03 -9.58 -15.88
CA ARG A 45 -1.25 -10.27 -16.04
C ARG A 45 -1.87 -10.67 -14.71
N LEU A 46 -2.14 -9.69 -13.85
CA LEU A 46 -2.77 -9.93 -12.54
C LEU A 46 -4.20 -10.46 -12.66
N ASP A 47 -4.81 -10.38 -13.84
CA ASP A 47 -6.08 -11.00 -14.20
C ASP A 47 -6.01 -12.53 -14.39
N GLU A 48 -4.82 -13.11 -14.47
CA GLU A 48 -4.59 -14.56 -14.59
C GLU A 48 -4.31 -15.25 -13.25
N VAL A 49 -4.39 -14.52 -12.16
CA VAL A 49 -4.22 -15.09 -10.81
C VAL A 49 -5.29 -16.14 -10.53
N VAL A 50 -4.88 -17.24 -9.93
CA VAL A 50 -5.80 -18.30 -9.50
C VAL A 50 -6.22 -18.16 -8.05
N ASP A 51 -7.40 -18.62 -7.75
CA ASP A 51 -8.01 -18.60 -6.43
C ASP A 51 -8.04 -20.01 -5.82
N PHE A 52 -7.18 -20.26 -4.85
CA PHE A 52 -7.11 -21.55 -4.16
C PHE A 52 -8.25 -21.81 -3.17
N GLY A 53 -9.09 -20.83 -2.91
CA GLY A 53 -10.29 -21.01 -2.09
C GLY A 53 -10.32 -20.20 -0.79
N PRO A 54 -11.48 -20.20 -0.11
CA PRO A 54 -11.65 -19.49 1.16
C PRO A 54 -10.92 -20.19 2.32
N VAL A 55 -10.53 -19.40 3.33
CA VAL A 55 -9.86 -19.88 4.55
C VAL A 55 -10.72 -20.85 5.33
N ASP A 56 -12.01 -20.50 5.44
CA ASP A 56 -12.89 -21.06 6.46
C ASP A 56 -13.50 -22.39 6.07
N ASP A 57 -13.40 -22.77 4.82
CA ASP A 57 -13.90 -24.05 4.38
C ASP A 57 -12.83 -25.11 4.52
N ALA A 58 -12.66 -25.60 5.77
CA ALA A 58 -12.14 -26.93 6.07
C ALA A 58 -11.25 -27.54 4.96
N CYS A 59 -10.39 -26.75 4.33
CA CYS A 59 -9.27 -27.32 3.63
C CYS A 59 -8.33 -27.87 4.72
N PRO A 60 -8.23 -29.18 4.93
CA PRO A 60 -7.15 -29.73 5.75
C PRO A 60 -5.86 -29.15 5.25
N HIS A 61 -4.87 -28.96 6.10
CA HIS A 61 -3.58 -28.31 5.78
C HIS A 61 -2.92 -28.79 4.47
N GLU A 62 -3.37 -29.88 3.93
CA GLU A 62 -2.90 -30.53 2.70
C GLU A 62 -3.87 -30.35 1.52
N SER A 63 -5.05 -29.80 1.73
CA SER A 63 -6.14 -29.75 0.72
C SER A 63 -7.03 -28.49 0.78
N TRP A 64 -6.59 -27.43 1.44
CA TRP A 64 -7.38 -26.21 1.44
C TRP A 64 -7.27 -25.39 0.12
N CYS A 65 -6.38 -25.79 -0.74
CA CYS A 65 -6.38 -25.28 -2.09
C CYS A 65 -7.38 -26.06 -2.94
N ARG A 66 -8.31 -25.37 -3.57
CA ARG A 66 -9.08 -25.97 -4.65
C ARG A 66 -8.12 -26.34 -5.78
N VAL A 67 -8.06 -27.64 -6.09
CA VAL A 67 -7.22 -28.13 -7.17
C VAL A 67 -8.10 -28.91 -8.15
N PRO A 68 -8.17 -28.50 -9.41
CA PRO A 68 -7.55 -27.33 -10.03
C PRO A 68 -8.11 -26.01 -9.50
N ALA A 69 -7.24 -25.03 -9.25
CA ALA A 69 -7.66 -23.71 -8.80
C ALA A 69 -8.17 -22.86 -9.98
N PRO A 70 -9.39 -22.29 -9.87
CA PRO A 70 -9.91 -21.46 -10.96
C PRO A 70 -9.21 -20.10 -11.04
N VAL A 71 -9.10 -19.57 -12.24
CA VAL A 71 -8.67 -18.19 -12.45
C VAL A 71 -9.72 -17.24 -11.90
N ILE A 72 -9.29 -16.12 -11.31
CA ILE A 72 -10.22 -15.10 -10.84
C ILE A 72 -11.06 -14.54 -11.99
N SER A 73 -12.33 -14.23 -11.72
CA SER A 73 -13.29 -13.85 -12.78
C SER A 73 -13.20 -12.38 -13.20
N SER A 74 -12.41 -11.56 -12.52
CA SER A 74 -12.21 -10.15 -12.86
C SER A 74 -10.90 -9.60 -12.29
N SER A 75 -10.42 -8.50 -12.89
CA SER A 75 -9.18 -7.85 -12.44
C SER A 75 -9.23 -7.48 -10.96
N PRO A 76 -8.17 -7.76 -10.20
CA PRO A 76 -8.09 -7.36 -8.79
C PRO A 76 -7.97 -5.83 -8.66
N ASN A 77 -8.28 -5.33 -7.46
CA ASN A 77 -7.97 -3.94 -7.12
C ASN A 77 -6.50 -3.86 -6.73
N VAL A 78 -5.71 -3.15 -7.53
CA VAL A 78 -4.29 -2.88 -7.27
C VAL A 78 -4.03 -1.40 -7.45
N ASP A 79 -3.40 -0.81 -6.46
CA ASP A 79 -2.91 0.56 -6.44
C ASP A 79 -1.39 0.51 -6.31
N VAL A 80 -0.65 1.06 -7.29
CA VAL A 80 0.80 1.03 -7.29
C VAL A 80 1.39 2.37 -7.69
N ALA A 81 2.20 2.93 -6.80
CA ALA A 81 2.88 4.21 -7.01
C ALA A 81 4.40 4.07 -6.90
N VAL A 82 5.10 4.86 -7.71
CA VAL A 82 6.56 4.95 -7.73
C VAL A 82 6.98 6.41 -7.74
N ILE A 83 7.94 6.77 -6.88
CA ILE A 83 8.62 8.08 -6.88
C ILE A 83 10.10 7.84 -7.15
N GLU A 84 10.57 8.20 -8.33
CA GLU A 84 12.00 8.17 -8.65
C GLU A 84 12.70 9.33 -7.95
N LEU A 85 13.81 9.04 -7.28
CA LEU A 85 14.60 10.00 -6.53
C LEU A 85 15.95 10.26 -7.20
N GLY A 86 16.35 11.52 -7.22
CA GLY A 86 17.70 11.90 -7.62
C GLY A 86 18.73 11.59 -6.51
N ARG A 87 20.00 11.84 -6.80
CA ARG A 87 21.12 11.64 -5.85
C ARG A 87 20.92 12.41 -4.53
N SER A 88 20.31 13.59 -4.58
CA SER A 88 20.00 14.39 -3.40
C SER A 88 18.78 13.89 -2.61
N GLY A 89 18.08 12.85 -3.06
CA GLY A 89 16.81 12.39 -2.50
C GLY A 89 15.58 13.17 -2.96
N ARG A 90 15.76 14.23 -3.78
CA ARG A 90 14.60 14.94 -4.36
C ARG A 90 13.88 14.08 -5.39
N ALA A 91 12.55 14.15 -5.41
CA ALA A 91 11.75 13.50 -6.43
C ALA A 91 12.07 14.08 -7.82
N ARG A 92 12.26 13.21 -8.78
CA ARG A 92 12.49 13.53 -10.20
C ARG A 92 11.23 13.33 -11.01
N ARG A 93 10.58 12.20 -10.82
CA ARG A 93 9.36 11.78 -11.48
C ARG A 93 8.53 10.94 -10.51
N ALA A 94 7.23 10.94 -10.71
CA ALA A 94 6.32 10.04 -10.02
C ALA A 94 5.35 9.44 -11.02
N ALA A 95 4.86 8.26 -10.70
CA ALA A 95 3.81 7.57 -11.45
C ALA A 95 2.92 6.82 -10.47
N ASP A 96 1.64 6.73 -10.81
CA ASP A 96 0.65 5.99 -10.05
C ASP A 96 -0.32 5.31 -11.03
N VAL A 97 -0.61 4.03 -10.79
CA VAL A 97 -1.45 3.18 -11.65
C VAL A 97 -2.47 2.44 -10.81
N LEU A 98 -3.73 2.56 -11.20
CA LEU A 98 -4.84 1.78 -10.66
C LEU A 98 -5.19 0.65 -11.61
N LEU A 99 -5.34 -0.56 -11.09
CA LEU A 99 -5.93 -1.71 -11.76
C LEU A 99 -7.19 -2.11 -11.01
N SER A 100 -8.28 -2.34 -11.70
CA SER A 100 -9.53 -2.83 -11.14
C SER A 100 -10.41 -3.38 -12.25
N ARG A 101 -11.58 -3.87 -11.91
CA ARG A 101 -12.59 -4.22 -12.90
C ARG A 101 -12.90 -3.08 -13.87
N ASP A 102 -13.01 -1.85 -13.35
CA ASP A 102 -13.32 -0.68 -14.18
C ASP A 102 -12.10 -0.23 -15.01
N TYR A 103 -10.91 -0.63 -14.59
CA TYR A 103 -9.65 -0.35 -15.27
C TYR A 103 -8.84 -1.64 -15.50
N PRO A 104 -9.36 -2.63 -16.24
CA PRO A 104 -8.74 -3.96 -16.35
C PRO A 104 -7.39 -3.94 -17.08
N ASN A 105 -7.11 -2.88 -17.84
CA ASN A 105 -5.83 -2.66 -18.51
C ASN A 105 -4.92 -1.67 -17.76
N GLY A 106 -5.23 -1.38 -16.48
CA GLY A 106 -4.57 -0.34 -15.72
C GLY A 106 -4.91 1.08 -16.19
N ARG A 107 -4.96 2.00 -15.24
CA ARG A 107 -5.23 3.42 -15.47
C ARG A 107 -4.19 4.28 -14.79
N LEU A 108 -3.53 5.15 -15.57
CA LEU A 108 -2.66 6.18 -15.01
C LEU A 108 -3.46 7.19 -14.19
N VAL A 109 -2.98 7.48 -13.01
CA VAL A 109 -3.48 8.55 -12.15
C VAL A 109 -2.71 9.82 -12.48
N PRO A 110 -3.39 10.94 -12.79
CA PRO A 110 -2.72 12.24 -12.88
C PRO A 110 -2.10 12.64 -11.54
N VAL A 111 -0.78 12.75 -11.50
CA VAL A 111 -0.02 13.19 -10.33
C VAL A 111 0.38 14.66 -10.53
N ASP A 112 0.08 15.51 -9.56
CA ASP A 112 0.40 16.93 -9.61
C ASP A 112 1.84 17.24 -9.17
N ARG A 113 2.21 18.53 -9.15
CA ARG A 113 3.56 18.98 -8.75
C ARG A 113 3.85 18.77 -7.27
N ASN A 114 2.83 18.58 -6.44
CA ASN A 114 2.94 18.24 -5.02
C ASN A 114 2.98 16.73 -4.78
N LEU A 115 3.09 15.93 -5.86
CA LEU A 115 3.00 14.47 -5.83
C LEU A 115 1.69 13.98 -5.19
N GLY A 116 0.62 14.75 -5.35
CA GLY A 116 -0.74 14.40 -4.95
C GLY A 116 -1.63 14.20 -6.16
N THR A 117 -2.87 13.80 -5.90
CA THR A 117 -3.89 13.70 -6.92
C THR A 117 -5.24 14.19 -6.41
N THR A 118 -5.97 14.87 -7.29
CA THR A 118 -7.38 15.21 -7.08
C THR A 118 -8.28 14.45 -8.05
N ALA A 119 -7.67 13.62 -8.90
CA ALA A 119 -8.36 12.95 -9.99
C ALA A 119 -9.02 11.62 -9.57
N VAL A 120 -8.78 11.17 -8.35
CA VAL A 120 -9.31 9.90 -7.86
C VAL A 120 -10.24 10.13 -6.67
N ARG A 121 -11.42 9.54 -6.76
CA ARG A 121 -12.31 9.30 -5.64
C ARG A 121 -11.88 7.97 -5.01
N PHE A 122 -11.05 8.01 -3.97
CA PHE A 122 -10.74 6.82 -3.19
C PHE A 122 -11.86 6.55 -2.21
N ARG A 123 -12.47 5.37 -2.31
CA ARG A 123 -13.55 4.94 -1.42
C ARG A 123 -13.08 3.95 -0.39
N ARG A 124 -13.78 3.94 0.76
CA ARG A 124 -13.56 2.97 1.82
C ARG A 124 -13.82 1.56 1.30
N TRP A 125 -12.96 0.64 1.69
CA TRP A 125 -13.23 -0.77 1.44
C TRP A 125 -14.47 -1.19 2.21
N ASP A 126 -15.48 -1.67 1.52
CA ASP A 126 -16.73 -2.14 2.09
C ASP A 126 -16.73 -3.67 2.09
N ILE A 127 -16.58 -4.26 3.28
CA ILE A 127 -16.50 -5.70 3.44
C ILE A 127 -17.82 -6.38 3.11
N GLU A 128 -18.96 -5.76 3.44
CA GLU A 128 -20.28 -6.29 3.12
C GLU A 128 -20.50 -6.30 1.60
N ARG A 129 -20.18 -5.21 0.95
CA ARG A 129 -20.23 -5.08 -0.50
C ARG A 129 -19.25 -6.04 -1.18
N TRP A 130 -18.08 -6.21 -0.62
CA TRP A 130 -17.08 -7.15 -1.08
C TRP A 130 -17.55 -8.60 -0.90
N ASN A 131 -18.01 -8.98 0.30
CA ASN A 131 -18.48 -10.32 0.61
C ASN A 131 -19.81 -10.67 -0.08
N GLY A 132 -20.73 -9.74 -0.18
CA GLY A 132 -22.04 -9.90 -0.82
C GLY A 132 -21.99 -10.38 -2.27
N GLY A 133 -20.79 -10.52 -2.79
CA GLY A 133 -20.58 -10.97 -4.12
C GLY A 133 -19.28 -11.67 -4.40
N THR A 134 -18.61 -12.01 -3.36
CA THR A 134 -17.24 -12.48 -3.41
C THR A 134 -17.09 -13.83 -4.09
N PHE A 135 -18.14 -14.65 -4.06
CA PHE A 135 -18.10 -15.97 -4.64
C PHE A 135 -19.24 -16.10 -5.66
N GLY A 136 -18.88 -16.34 -6.91
CA GLY A 136 -19.84 -16.81 -7.90
C GLY A 136 -20.41 -18.17 -7.51
N PRO A 137 -21.40 -18.69 -8.26
CA PRO A 137 -21.95 -20.02 -8.03
C PRO A 137 -20.91 -21.14 -8.10
N ASP A 138 -19.79 -20.88 -8.77
CA ASP A 138 -18.60 -21.72 -8.88
C ASP A 138 -17.63 -21.58 -7.70
N GLY A 139 -17.94 -20.68 -6.76
CA GLY A 139 -17.11 -20.39 -5.62
C GLY A 139 -15.85 -19.57 -5.96
N VAL A 140 -15.72 -19.04 -7.16
CA VAL A 140 -14.60 -18.17 -7.56
C VAL A 140 -14.84 -16.76 -7.03
N GLN A 141 -13.82 -16.19 -6.41
CA GLN A 141 -13.87 -14.80 -5.97
C GLN A 141 -13.93 -13.87 -7.18
N THR A 142 -14.96 -13.05 -7.23
CA THR A 142 -15.01 -11.90 -8.09
C THR A 142 -14.45 -10.72 -7.29
N SER A 143 -13.28 -10.25 -7.62
CA SER A 143 -12.60 -9.17 -6.90
C SER A 143 -13.40 -7.86 -6.82
N THR A 144 -14.57 -7.81 -7.45
CA THR A 144 -15.27 -6.56 -7.69
C THR A 144 -16.78 -6.65 -7.66
N LYS A 145 -17.37 -7.77 -7.20
CA LYS A 145 -18.82 -7.90 -7.25
C LYS A 145 -19.57 -6.85 -6.42
N GLY A 146 -19.02 -6.38 -5.32
CA GLY A 146 -19.61 -5.30 -4.58
C GLY A 146 -19.31 -3.90 -5.15
N TRP A 147 -18.41 -3.81 -6.10
CA TRP A 147 -18.03 -2.56 -6.74
C TRP A 147 -19.05 -2.06 -7.76
N SER A 148 -19.69 -2.99 -8.51
CA SER A 148 -20.68 -2.64 -9.55
C SER A 148 -21.93 -1.96 -9.00
N ASP A 149 -22.28 -2.22 -7.73
CA ASP A 149 -23.39 -1.57 -7.05
C ASP A 149 -22.94 -0.23 -6.47
N ASN A 150 -22.43 0.63 -7.33
CA ASN A 150 -21.88 1.92 -6.98
C ASN A 150 -22.87 2.68 -6.08
N PRO A 151 -22.53 2.96 -4.79
CA PRO A 151 -23.43 3.75 -3.97
C PRO A 151 -23.58 5.14 -4.58
N PRO A 152 -24.69 5.83 -4.28
CA PRO A 152 -24.86 7.19 -4.74
C PRO A 152 -23.64 8.02 -4.36
N ARG A 153 -23.26 8.98 -5.21
CA ARG A 153 -22.12 9.90 -4.98
C ARG A 153 -22.43 10.89 -3.87
N THR A 154 -22.60 10.37 -2.66
CA THR A 154 -22.94 11.16 -1.45
C THR A 154 -21.71 11.63 -0.69
N GLY A 155 -20.52 11.14 -1.03
CA GLY A 155 -19.29 11.42 -0.30
C GLY A 155 -19.11 10.62 1.01
N ALA A 156 -20.12 9.92 1.48
CA ALA A 156 -20.08 9.21 2.76
C ALA A 156 -19.04 8.08 2.79
N ASP A 157 -18.76 7.47 1.63
CA ASP A 157 -17.79 6.39 1.50
C ASP A 157 -16.37 6.90 1.18
N ASP A 158 -16.20 8.19 0.98
CA ASP A 158 -14.95 8.74 0.48
C ASP A 158 -13.90 8.82 1.59
N LEU A 159 -12.66 8.48 1.26
CA LEU A 159 -11.53 8.65 2.19
C LEU A 159 -11.20 10.12 2.40
N VAL A 160 -11.38 10.93 1.37
CA VAL A 160 -11.14 12.37 1.40
C VAL A 160 -12.37 13.06 0.86
N ALA A 161 -12.96 13.93 1.66
CA ALA A 161 -14.13 14.72 1.26
C ALA A 161 -13.85 15.61 0.05
N GLY A 162 -14.89 15.92 -0.73
CA GLY A 162 -14.81 16.79 -1.90
C GLY A 162 -14.22 16.10 -3.14
N ARG A 163 -14.23 14.77 -3.17
CA ARG A 163 -13.79 13.96 -4.32
C ARG A 163 -14.92 13.20 -5.00
N GLU A 164 -16.16 13.44 -4.64
CA GLU A 164 -17.35 12.70 -5.08
C GLU A 164 -17.51 12.68 -6.61
N TYR A 165 -16.98 13.70 -7.28
CA TYR A 165 -17.04 13.88 -8.74
C TYR A 165 -15.70 13.73 -9.44
N ALA A 166 -14.68 13.20 -8.75
CA ALA A 166 -13.40 12.92 -9.40
C ALA A 166 -13.59 11.96 -10.60
N PRO A 167 -12.80 12.12 -11.68
CA PRO A 167 -12.99 11.35 -12.91
C PRO A 167 -12.66 9.86 -12.77
N LEU A 168 -11.85 9.48 -11.77
CA LEU A 168 -11.53 8.10 -11.46
C LEU A 168 -12.18 7.72 -10.13
N ASP A 169 -12.73 6.53 -10.06
CA ASP A 169 -13.38 5.96 -8.87
C ASP A 169 -12.66 4.65 -8.50
N PHE A 170 -12.19 4.53 -7.26
CA PHE A 170 -11.41 3.37 -6.83
C PHE A 170 -11.66 3.01 -5.37
N MET A 171 -11.98 1.75 -5.11
CA MET A 171 -12.10 1.23 -3.75
C MET A 171 -10.70 0.81 -3.27
N ALA A 172 -10.18 1.52 -2.26
CA ALA A 172 -8.84 1.28 -1.74
C ALA A 172 -8.78 -0.07 -0.99
N PRO A 173 -7.88 -0.99 -1.35
CA PRO A 173 -7.72 -2.25 -0.63
C PRO A 173 -7.29 -2.02 0.82
N TYR A 174 -7.65 -2.96 1.70
CA TYR A 174 -7.15 -2.96 3.07
C TYR A 174 -5.63 -3.16 3.07
N PRO A 175 -4.86 -2.30 3.77
CA PRO A 175 -3.40 -2.33 3.71
C PRO A 175 -2.77 -3.49 4.49
N ALA A 176 -3.56 -4.26 5.25
CA ALA A 176 -3.06 -5.24 6.19
C ALA A 176 -1.95 -4.63 7.09
N SER A 177 -0.93 -5.37 7.47
CA SER A 177 0.14 -4.90 8.37
C SER A 177 0.97 -3.73 7.85
N LEU A 178 0.78 -3.26 6.62
CA LEU A 178 1.43 -2.05 6.11
C LEU A 178 1.05 -0.81 6.95
N PHE A 179 -0.16 -0.76 7.53
CA PHE A 179 -0.60 0.34 8.39
C PHE A 179 0.31 0.58 9.60
N LYS A 180 1.06 -0.43 10.05
CA LYS A 180 2.05 -0.32 11.13
C LYS A 180 3.11 0.74 10.85
N LEU A 181 3.33 1.08 9.57
CA LEU A 181 4.15 2.21 9.17
C LEU A 181 3.61 3.54 9.70
N LEU A 182 2.28 3.73 9.71
CA LEU A 182 1.63 4.94 10.23
C LEU A 182 1.82 5.05 11.74
N VAL A 183 1.63 3.94 12.44
CA VAL A 183 1.85 3.84 13.89
C VAL A 183 3.31 4.15 14.23
N ALA A 184 4.27 3.57 13.49
CA ALA A 184 5.69 3.82 13.69
C ALA A 184 6.08 5.27 13.43
N PHE A 185 5.57 5.85 12.33
CA PHE A 185 5.79 7.26 12.02
C PHE A 185 5.31 8.16 13.16
N HIS A 186 4.10 7.94 13.65
CA HIS A 186 3.55 8.76 14.73
C HIS A 186 4.28 8.55 16.06
N ALA A 187 4.63 7.31 16.41
CA ALA A 187 5.40 7.01 17.63
C ALA A 187 6.74 7.79 17.68
N VAL A 188 7.51 7.80 16.59
CA VAL A 188 8.76 8.58 16.56
C VAL A 188 8.52 10.09 16.51
N ARG A 189 7.38 10.54 15.95
CA ARG A 189 6.96 11.96 16.04
C ARG A 189 6.68 12.38 17.47
N LEU A 190 6.03 11.52 18.25
CA LEU A 190 5.79 11.77 19.68
C LEU A 190 7.10 11.77 20.46
N ALA A 191 8.05 10.90 20.09
CA ALA A 191 9.39 10.90 20.68
C ALA A 191 10.15 12.20 20.38
N ASP A 192 10.09 12.70 19.14
CA ASP A 192 10.68 14.00 18.77
C ASP A 192 10.09 15.18 19.55
N ARG A 193 8.84 15.05 20.01
CA ARG A 193 8.14 16.05 20.85
C ARG A 193 8.33 15.83 22.36
N GLY A 194 8.98 14.74 22.77
CA GLY A 194 9.15 14.36 24.19
C GLY A 194 7.87 13.87 24.86
N ILE A 195 6.86 13.45 24.09
CA ILE A 195 5.57 12.92 24.58
C ILE A 195 5.69 11.41 24.83
N LEU A 196 6.40 10.69 23.96
CA LEU A 196 6.68 9.26 24.09
C LEU A 196 8.17 9.06 24.32
N ASP A 197 8.53 8.37 25.41
CA ASP A 197 9.91 7.94 25.62
C ASP A 197 10.12 6.55 25.02
N LEU A 198 10.96 6.46 23.98
CA LEU A 198 11.25 5.20 23.30
C LEU A 198 11.99 4.19 24.19
N ASP A 199 12.71 4.65 25.18
CA ASP A 199 13.50 3.79 26.08
C ASP A 199 12.74 3.41 27.38
N ALA A 200 11.57 4.04 27.61
CA ALA A 200 10.67 3.64 28.67
C ALA A 200 10.06 2.27 28.43
N ALA A 201 9.95 1.49 29.50
CA ALA A 201 9.25 0.21 29.48
C ALA A 201 7.73 0.42 29.46
N TYR A 202 7.05 -0.21 28.53
CA TYR A 202 5.59 -0.29 28.48
C TYR A 202 5.13 -1.74 28.71
N ALA A 203 4.32 -1.92 29.75
CA ALA A 203 3.69 -3.20 30.07
C ALA A 203 2.36 -3.31 29.31
N TYR A 204 2.35 -4.12 28.27
CA TYR A 204 1.15 -4.42 27.51
C TYR A 204 0.33 -5.48 28.24
N ASP A 205 -0.84 -5.08 28.75
CA ASP A 205 -1.82 -5.96 29.37
C ASP A 205 -3.20 -5.71 28.73
N PRO A 206 -3.59 -6.50 27.74
CA PRO A 206 -4.87 -6.30 27.04
C PRO A 206 -6.04 -6.81 27.89
N ALA A 207 -7.05 -5.98 28.07
CA ALA A 207 -8.35 -6.39 28.60
C ALA A 207 -9.15 -7.12 27.49
N GLY A 208 -8.76 -8.33 27.15
CA GLY A 208 -9.33 -9.14 26.06
C GLY A 208 -8.35 -9.29 24.90
N GLY A 209 -8.72 -10.10 23.90
CA GLY A 209 -7.77 -10.49 22.85
C GLY A 209 -7.47 -9.41 21.82
N CYS A 210 -6.21 -9.19 21.54
CA CYS A 210 -5.75 -8.57 20.30
C CYS A 210 -5.17 -9.69 19.44
N GLY A 211 -6.00 -10.39 18.69
CA GLY A 211 -5.56 -11.53 17.87
C GLY A 211 -4.88 -12.66 18.66
N GLY A 212 -5.27 -12.89 19.93
CA GLY A 212 -4.63 -13.88 20.80
C GLY A 212 -3.32 -13.41 21.46
N ALA A 213 -2.98 -12.11 21.34
CA ALA A 213 -1.75 -11.58 21.92
C ALA A 213 -1.76 -11.65 23.45
N ALA A 214 -0.75 -12.33 24.01
CA ALA A 214 -0.54 -12.42 25.45
C ALA A 214 0.03 -11.11 26.03
N PRO A 215 -0.14 -10.84 27.34
CA PRO A 215 0.56 -9.78 28.05
C PRO A 215 2.08 -9.86 27.88
N GLY A 216 2.75 -8.73 28.03
CA GLY A 216 4.20 -8.68 27.96
C GLY A 216 4.75 -7.29 28.21
N THR A 217 6.03 -7.18 28.50
CA THR A 217 6.72 -5.92 28.75
C THR A 217 7.94 -5.80 27.85
N ALA A 218 8.07 -4.66 27.18
CA ALA A 218 9.27 -4.26 26.44
C ALA A 218 9.39 -2.73 26.47
N THR A 219 10.53 -2.19 26.09
CA THR A 219 10.62 -0.75 25.83
C THR A 219 9.77 -0.38 24.62
N ASN A 220 9.36 0.87 24.49
CA ASN A 220 8.64 1.34 23.30
C ASN A 220 9.46 1.14 22.03
N ARG A 221 10.80 1.31 22.10
CA ARG A 221 11.73 0.95 21.03
C ARG A 221 11.68 -0.55 20.68
N GLY A 222 11.60 -1.42 21.68
CA GLY A 222 11.46 -2.86 21.48
C GLY A 222 10.14 -3.25 20.83
N TRP A 223 9.03 -2.63 21.24
CA TRP A 223 7.75 -2.80 20.57
C TRP A 223 7.78 -2.29 19.14
N LEU A 224 8.40 -1.13 18.89
CA LEU A 224 8.55 -0.54 17.56
C LEU A 224 9.40 -1.44 16.65
N ASP A 225 10.53 -1.97 17.14
CA ASP A 225 11.37 -2.93 16.41
C ASP A 225 10.56 -4.15 15.99
N ALA A 226 9.95 -4.86 16.93
CA ALA A 226 9.18 -6.06 16.63
C ALA A 226 8.00 -5.78 15.67
N MET A 227 7.31 -4.64 15.84
CA MET A 227 6.18 -4.25 14.99
C MET A 227 6.60 -4.06 13.53
N ILE A 228 7.76 -3.47 13.28
CA ILE A 228 8.21 -3.15 11.92
C ILE A 228 9.02 -4.30 11.34
N THR A 229 10.01 -4.84 12.05
CA THR A 229 10.98 -5.78 11.47
C THR A 229 10.40 -7.18 11.28
N SER A 230 9.62 -7.69 12.24
CA SER A 230 8.96 -9.00 12.14
C SER A 230 7.44 -8.90 11.96
N SER A 231 6.92 -7.70 11.78
CA SER A 231 5.47 -7.48 11.64
C SER A 231 4.63 -8.01 12.82
N ASN A 232 5.21 -8.11 14.01
CA ASN A 232 4.60 -8.69 15.19
C ASN A 232 3.29 -7.98 15.56
N ASN A 233 2.20 -8.74 15.69
CA ASN A 233 0.87 -8.18 15.97
C ASN A 233 0.72 -7.74 17.41
N ARG A 234 1.30 -8.48 18.39
CA ARG A 234 1.28 -8.06 19.80
C ARG A 234 1.97 -6.70 19.99
N ALA A 235 3.10 -6.49 19.29
CA ALA A 235 3.82 -5.22 19.35
C ALA A 235 2.99 -4.05 18.78
N ALA A 236 2.26 -4.29 17.69
CA ALA A 236 1.35 -3.30 17.13
C ALA A 236 0.18 -2.98 18.11
N CYS A 237 -0.38 -4.01 18.74
CA CYS A 237 -1.42 -3.83 19.75
C CYS A 237 -0.89 -3.03 20.96
N ALA A 238 0.31 -3.33 21.41
CA ALA A 238 0.93 -2.65 22.55
C ALA A 238 1.09 -1.15 22.26
N LEU A 239 1.71 -0.80 21.12
CA LEU A 239 1.89 0.60 20.76
C LEU A 239 0.57 1.32 20.52
N LEU A 240 -0.40 0.71 19.83
CA LEU A 240 -1.71 1.34 19.64
C LEU A 240 -2.46 1.54 20.95
N LYS A 241 -2.41 0.58 21.87
CA LYS A 241 -3.02 0.74 23.20
C LYS A 241 -2.37 1.89 23.98
N GLU A 242 -1.05 2.03 23.92
CA GLU A 242 -0.33 3.15 24.53
C GLU A 242 -0.73 4.48 23.90
N LEU A 243 -0.78 4.55 22.56
CA LEU A 243 -1.24 5.75 21.85
C LEU A 243 -2.68 6.12 22.20
N HIS A 244 -3.57 5.15 22.40
CA HIS A 244 -4.91 5.43 22.94
C HIS A 244 -4.86 6.00 24.35
N GLY A 245 -4.00 5.47 25.23
CA GLY A 245 -3.80 5.98 26.58
C GLY A 245 -3.29 7.42 26.61
N LEU A 246 -2.54 7.82 25.59
CA LEU A 246 -2.04 9.18 25.40
C LEU A 246 -3.04 10.09 24.65
N GLY A 247 -4.15 9.56 24.12
CA GLY A 247 -5.10 10.31 23.28
C GLY A 247 -4.60 10.61 21.87
N GLU A 248 -3.59 9.88 21.38
CA GLU A 248 -2.82 10.23 20.19
C GLU A 248 -3.28 9.51 18.90
N VAL A 249 -4.25 8.59 18.96
CA VAL A 249 -4.71 7.89 17.73
C VAL A 249 -5.45 8.84 16.79
N ASP A 250 -6.36 9.67 17.30
CA ASP A 250 -7.06 10.67 16.49
C ASP A 250 -6.11 11.78 16.04
N MET A 251 -5.12 12.14 16.85
CA MET A 251 -4.10 13.12 16.53
C MET A 251 -3.18 12.62 15.40
N MET A 252 -2.87 11.33 15.35
CA MET A 252 -2.16 10.71 14.22
C MET A 252 -2.91 10.92 12.90
N ASN A 253 -4.20 10.63 12.87
CA ASN A 253 -5.03 10.82 11.69
C ASN A 253 -5.13 12.31 11.30
N ALA A 254 -5.22 13.21 12.27
CA ALA A 254 -5.24 14.66 12.05
C ALA A 254 -3.90 15.13 11.44
N GLU A 255 -2.78 14.71 12.02
CA GLU A 255 -1.44 15.06 11.53
C GLU A 255 -1.22 14.60 10.08
N LEU A 256 -1.62 13.36 9.74
CA LEU A 256 -1.52 12.86 8.38
C LEU A 256 -2.36 13.69 7.39
N ARG A 257 -3.58 14.08 7.76
CA ARG A 257 -4.41 14.99 6.95
C ARG A 257 -3.74 16.36 6.77
N ASP A 258 -3.21 16.92 7.84
CA ASP A 258 -2.54 18.24 7.81
C ASP A 258 -1.29 18.21 6.94
N LEU A 259 -0.58 17.08 6.88
CA LEU A 259 0.52 16.85 5.96
C LEU A 259 0.06 16.67 4.50
N GLY A 260 -1.25 16.60 4.23
CA GLY A 260 -1.81 16.33 2.90
C GLY A 260 -1.73 14.86 2.49
N LEU A 261 -1.70 13.96 3.47
CA LEU A 261 -1.71 12.50 3.33
C LEU A 261 -3.07 11.94 3.80
N GLY A 262 -4.15 12.56 3.38
CA GLY A 262 -5.49 12.32 3.94
C GLY A 262 -6.07 10.93 3.69
N THR A 263 -5.51 10.16 2.77
CA THR A 263 -5.91 8.76 2.54
C THR A 263 -5.28 7.76 3.49
N LEU A 264 -4.31 8.20 4.32
CA LEU A 264 -3.68 7.39 5.35
C LEU A 264 -4.47 7.53 6.65
N GLN A 265 -5.19 6.48 7.05
CA GLN A 265 -6.11 6.54 8.19
C GLN A 265 -6.07 5.25 9.00
N VAL A 266 -6.02 5.38 10.33
CA VAL A 266 -6.13 4.28 11.29
C VAL A 266 -7.32 4.57 12.18
N ASN A 267 -8.46 3.95 11.89
CA ASN A 267 -9.71 4.12 12.61
C ASN A 267 -10.15 2.79 13.25
N GLY A 268 -11.10 2.86 14.18
CA GLY A 268 -11.78 1.69 14.75
C GLY A 268 -10.91 0.79 15.63
N THR A 269 -9.69 1.22 15.97
CA THR A 269 -8.83 0.49 16.91
C THR A 269 -9.34 0.59 18.35
N SER A 270 -9.18 -0.49 19.13
CA SER A 270 -9.70 -0.58 20.48
C SER A 270 -8.76 0.09 21.50
N PRO A 271 -9.23 1.02 22.32
CA PRO A 271 -8.44 1.57 23.41
C PRO A 271 -8.10 0.54 24.50
N LEU A 272 -8.88 -0.54 24.62
CA LEU A 272 -8.65 -1.59 25.60
C LEU A 272 -7.53 -2.55 25.21
N THR A 273 -7.36 -2.78 23.90
CA THR A 273 -6.45 -3.82 23.41
C THR A 273 -5.45 -3.32 22.37
N GLY A 274 -5.68 -2.16 21.74
CA GLY A 274 -4.96 -1.72 20.53
C GLY A 274 -5.35 -2.47 19.26
N GLY A 275 -6.25 -3.47 19.35
CA GLY A 275 -6.72 -4.28 18.23
C GLY A 275 -7.92 -3.66 17.50
N GLY A 276 -8.65 -4.49 16.74
CA GLY A 276 -9.82 -4.08 15.97
C GLY A 276 -9.48 -3.66 14.55
N TRP A 277 -8.38 -4.14 14.00
CA TRP A 277 -7.94 -3.83 12.64
C TRP A 277 -8.81 -4.54 11.60
N GLN A 278 -9.59 -3.76 10.87
CA GLN A 278 -10.55 -4.31 9.93
C GLN A 278 -10.54 -3.57 8.59
N PRO A 279 -10.82 -4.27 7.48
CA PRO A 279 -11.17 -3.63 6.22
C PRO A 279 -12.30 -2.60 6.40
N GLY A 280 -12.21 -1.47 5.71
CA GLY A 280 -13.19 -0.39 5.85
C GLY A 280 -12.91 0.62 6.98
N GLN A 281 -12.00 0.31 7.90
CA GLN A 281 -11.61 1.20 9.00
C GLN A 281 -10.17 1.72 8.87
N ILE A 282 -9.25 0.88 8.41
CA ILE A 282 -7.87 1.26 8.16
C ILE A 282 -7.65 1.38 6.65
N HIS A 283 -7.11 2.51 6.22
CA HIS A 283 -6.95 2.84 4.81
C HIS A 283 -5.57 3.39 4.52
N MET A 284 -5.06 3.04 3.36
CA MET A 284 -3.87 3.61 2.73
C MET A 284 -4.04 3.59 1.21
N THR A 285 -3.42 4.55 0.52
CA THR A 285 -3.26 4.52 -0.93
C THR A 285 -1.79 4.50 -1.29
N ALA A 286 -1.45 4.01 -2.47
CA ALA A 286 -0.05 3.85 -2.84
C ALA A 286 0.68 5.20 -2.93
N LEU A 287 0.05 6.21 -3.52
CA LEU A 287 0.70 7.51 -3.69
C LEU A 287 0.98 8.22 -2.36
N ASP A 288 0.01 8.26 -1.43
CA ASP A 288 0.23 8.89 -0.12
C ASP A 288 1.21 8.08 0.74
N THR A 289 1.20 6.73 0.64
CA THR A 289 2.19 5.86 1.28
C THR A 289 3.60 6.14 0.74
N ALA A 290 3.75 6.27 -0.58
CA ALA A 290 5.03 6.61 -1.19
C ALA A 290 5.52 8.01 -0.76
N ARG A 291 4.62 8.99 -0.61
CA ARG A 291 4.96 10.33 -0.08
C ARG A 291 5.43 10.26 1.38
N LEU A 292 4.76 9.46 2.22
CA LEU A 292 5.19 9.24 3.61
C LEU A 292 6.60 8.62 3.67
N LEU A 293 6.86 7.60 2.85
CA LEU A 293 8.18 6.98 2.76
C LEU A 293 9.24 7.95 2.21
N TRP A 294 8.88 8.83 1.26
CA TRP A 294 9.78 9.88 0.79
C TRP A 294 10.10 10.90 1.89
N LEU A 295 9.14 11.22 2.76
CA LEU A 295 9.37 12.04 3.96
C LEU A 295 10.37 11.37 4.92
N ILE A 296 10.21 10.07 5.17
CA ILE A 296 11.14 9.26 5.99
C ILE A 296 12.53 9.19 5.33
N GLU A 297 12.58 9.04 4.01
CA GLU A 297 13.83 9.06 3.24
C GLU A 297 14.56 10.37 3.40
N GLY A 298 13.81 11.46 3.34
CA GLY A 298 14.31 12.83 3.49
C GLY A 298 15.03 13.36 2.24
N ALA A 299 14.82 14.63 2.01
CA ALA A 299 15.54 15.40 1.00
C ALA A 299 15.64 16.88 1.43
N PRO A 300 16.61 17.65 0.93
CA PRO A 300 16.71 19.06 1.26
C PRO A 300 15.57 19.86 0.61
N GLY A 301 15.08 20.86 1.33
CA GLY A 301 14.06 21.80 0.90
C GLY A 301 12.63 21.27 1.04
N VAL A 302 11.71 21.86 0.28
CA VAL A 302 10.30 21.50 0.30
C VAL A 302 10.09 20.20 -0.49
N LEU A 303 9.48 19.22 0.15
CA LEU A 303 9.05 17.97 -0.48
C LEU A 303 7.75 18.20 -1.24
N TRP A 304 6.73 18.68 -0.55
CA TRP A 304 5.45 19.11 -1.14
C TRP A 304 4.81 20.21 -0.29
N ARG A 305 3.65 20.69 -0.70
CA ARG A 305 2.86 21.64 0.08
C ARG A 305 1.63 20.98 0.66
N ARG A 306 1.28 21.38 1.88
CA ARG A 306 0.05 20.99 2.57
C ARG A 306 -1.19 21.55 1.84
N PRO A 307 -2.39 21.11 2.21
CA PRO A 307 -3.64 21.69 1.68
C PRO A 307 -3.78 23.20 1.95
N ASP A 308 -3.25 23.70 3.08
CA ASP A 308 -3.20 25.12 3.42
C ASP A 308 -2.11 25.92 2.71
N GLY A 309 -1.31 25.27 1.85
CA GLY A 309 -0.18 25.86 1.13
C GLY A 309 1.14 25.86 1.90
N GLY A 310 1.17 25.48 3.16
CA GLY A 310 2.38 25.40 3.98
C GLY A 310 3.36 24.34 3.45
N PRO A 311 4.68 24.53 3.64
CA PRO A 311 5.69 23.58 3.15
C PRO A 311 5.76 22.34 4.06
N VAL A 312 5.87 21.16 3.43
CA VAL A 312 6.31 19.93 4.10
C VAL A 312 7.77 19.69 3.74
N THR A 313 8.58 19.52 4.75
CA THR A 313 10.03 19.28 4.62
C THR A 313 10.43 18.07 5.44
N ALA A 314 11.64 17.56 5.22
CA ALA A 314 12.19 16.45 6.01
C ALA A 314 12.25 16.77 7.52
N ALA A 315 12.24 18.05 7.92
CA ALA A 315 12.24 18.49 9.33
C ALA A 315 10.93 18.16 10.09
N VAL A 316 9.93 17.59 9.44
CA VAL A 316 8.78 16.96 10.13
C VAL A 316 9.26 15.88 11.10
N LEU A 317 10.33 15.15 10.78
CA LEU A 317 11.02 14.20 11.65
C LEU A 317 12.42 14.69 11.97
N SER A 318 12.92 14.43 13.16
CA SER A 318 14.34 14.60 13.45
C SER A 318 15.21 13.66 12.59
N ASP A 319 16.48 13.98 12.43
CA ASP A 319 17.42 13.10 11.71
C ASP A 319 17.55 11.73 12.37
N ALA A 320 17.51 11.69 13.71
CA ALA A 320 17.54 10.45 14.49
C ALA A 320 16.30 9.59 14.23
N SER A 321 15.11 10.19 14.25
CA SER A 321 13.86 9.47 13.99
C SER A 321 13.77 8.95 12.55
N ARG A 322 14.23 9.73 11.55
CA ARG A 322 14.33 9.23 10.18
C ARG A 322 15.33 8.08 10.06
N ALA A 323 16.49 8.19 10.73
CA ALA A 323 17.49 7.11 10.72
C ALA A 323 16.94 5.84 11.35
N LEU A 324 16.26 5.94 12.49
CA LEU A 324 15.63 4.81 13.17
C LEU A 324 14.58 4.13 12.27
N LEU A 325 13.65 4.88 11.69
CA LEU A 325 12.62 4.30 10.81
C LEU A 325 13.25 3.62 9.59
N ARG A 326 14.24 4.24 8.95
CA ARG A 326 14.93 3.59 7.81
C ARG A 326 15.66 2.32 8.21
N GLN A 327 16.29 2.30 9.39
CA GLN A 327 16.94 1.10 9.90
C GLN A 327 15.92 -0.02 10.11
N LEU A 328 14.84 0.26 10.86
CA LEU A 328 13.80 -0.75 11.15
C LEU A 328 13.17 -1.30 9.85
N LEU A 329 12.91 -0.43 8.88
CA LEU A 329 12.39 -0.84 7.57
C LEU A 329 13.40 -1.67 6.77
N ALA A 330 14.71 -1.33 6.84
CA ALA A 330 15.76 -2.10 6.18
C ALA A 330 15.97 -3.48 6.82
N GLU A 331 15.59 -3.64 8.08
CA GLU A 331 15.64 -4.89 8.83
C GLU A 331 14.34 -5.71 8.73
N GLN A 332 13.44 -5.41 7.78
CA GLN A 332 12.24 -6.21 7.53
C GLN A 332 12.60 -7.67 7.26
N GLY A 333 11.97 -8.60 8.00
CA GLY A 333 12.20 -10.03 7.87
C GLY A 333 11.37 -10.69 6.75
N PHE A 334 10.17 -10.18 6.48
CA PHE A 334 9.27 -10.75 5.47
C PHE A 334 9.55 -10.17 4.07
N ASN A 335 10.54 -10.71 3.38
CA ASN A 335 10.92 -10.32 2.02
C ASN A 335 10.27 -11.29 1.03
N ILE A 336 8.95 -11.22 0.88
CA ILE A 336 8.11 -12.23 0.21
C ILE A 336 6.99 -11.62 -0.66
N VAL A 337 7.01 -10.32 -0.95
CA VAL A 337 5.97 -9.61 -1.73
C VAL A 337 6.58 -8.96 -2.97
N LEU A 338 6.95 -7.67 -2.96
CA LEU A 338 7.66 -7.02 -4.07
C LEU A 338 9.09 -7.54 -4.23
N SER A 339 9.69 -7.99 -3.16
CA SER A 339 10.91 -8.81 -3.16
C SER A 339 10.56 -10.19 -2.64
N THR A 340 11.24 -11.22 -3.16
CA THR A 340 11.09 -12.60 -2.73
C THR A 340 12.45 -13.19 -2.29
N ALA A 341 13.29 -12.34 -1.72
CA ALA A 341 14.66 -12.70 -1.33
C ALA A 341 14.70 -13.88 -0.32
N ASN A 342 13.70 -14.02 0.56
CA ASN A 342 13.58 -15.16 1.47
C ASN A 342 13.45 -16.51 0.74
N HIS A 343 13.01 -16.50 -0.52
CA HIS A 343 12.85 -17.71 -1.34
C HIS A 343 14.01 -17.95 -2.30
N CYS A 344 15.17 -17.35 -2.03
CA CYS A 344 16.37 -17.52 -2.83
C CYS A 344 16.66 -18.99 -3.17
N GLY A 345 17.12 -19.25 -4.40
CA GLY A 345 17.49 -20.58 -4.85
C GLY A 345 16.33 -21.53 -5.15
N ARG A 346 15.10 -21.02 -5.14
CA ARG A 346 13.93 -21.76 -5.64
C ARG A 346 13.63 -21.35 -7.08
N ASP A 347 13.11 -22.28 -7.87
CA ASP A 347 12.63 -21.97 -9.23
C ASP A 347 11.40 -21.05 -9.20
N TYR A 348 10.74 -21.03 -8.08
CA TYR A 348 9.57 -20.23 -7.74
C TYR A 348 9.72 -19.73 -6.29
N PRO A 349 9.28 -18.50 -5.97
CA PRO A 349 8.70 -17.47 -6.83
C PRO A 349 9.75 -16.69 -7.62
N SER A 350 9.30 -15.80 -8.53
CA SER A 350 10.17 -14.84 -9.22
C SER A 350 10.96 -13.98 -8.22
N PRO A 351 12.18 -13.57 -8.56
CA PRO A 351 13.09 -12.93 -7.58
C PRO A 351 12.62 -11.56 -7.07
N GLY A 352 11.74 -10.87 -7.75
CA GLY A 352 11.27 -9.52 -7.35
C GLY A 352 12.39 -8.48 -7.36
N ILE A 353 12.27 -7.47 -6.49
CA ILE A 353 13.31 -6.48 -6.23
C ILE A 353 14.54 -7.20 -5.65
N PRO A 354 15.75 -7.06 -6.26
CA PRO A 354 16.93 -7.84 -5.88
C PRO A 354 17.61 -7.27 -4.62
N GLN A 355 16.93 -7.40 -3.48
CA GLN A 355 17.38 -6.83 -2.22
C GLN A 355 18.28 -7.77 -1.42
N ARG A 356 19.08 -7.15 -0.55
CA ARG A 356 19.82 -7.82 0.51
C ARG A 356 18.92 -8.04 1.73
N ILE A 357 18.87 -9.26 2.24
CA ILE A 357 18.23 -9.61 3.53
C ILE A 357 19.14 -9.13 4.67
N ALA A 358 18.55 -8.60 5.74
CA ALA A 358 19.27 -8.21 6.94
C ALA A 358 19.87 -9.42 7.65
N ASP A 359 21.13 -9.32 8.05
CA ASP A 359 21.92 -10.41 8.60
C ASP A 359 21.30 -11.01 9.88
N ARG A 360 20.52 -10.22 10.64
CA ARG A 360 19.81 -10.67 11.86
C ARG A 360 18.82 -11.83 11.64
N TRP A 361 18.37 -12.04 10.40
CA TRP A 361 17.41 -13.08 10.05
C TRP A 361 18.04 -14.33 9.47
N ILE A 362 19.33 -14.29 9.15
CA ILE A 362 20.03 -15.38 8.48
C ILE A 362 20.74 -16.23 9.54
N ASP A 363 20.39 -17.52 9.60
CA ASP A 363 21.11 -18.46 10.45
C ASP A 363 22.56 -18.59 9.94
N PRO A 364 23.55 -18.29 10.79
CA PRO A 364 24.96 -18.36 10.37
C PRO A 364 25.42 -19.78 10.04
N SER A 365 24.75 -20.81 10.58
CA SER A 365 25.16 -22.21 10.39
C SER A 365 24.78 -22.73 9.00
N ASP A 366 23.57 -22.47 8.54
CA ASP A 366 23.03 -23.05 7.30
C ASP A 366 22.54 -22.01 6.28
N GLY A 367 22.47 -20.73 6.67
CA GLY A 367 22.01 -19.64 5.78
C GLY A 367 20.51 -19.57 5.60
N THR A 368 19.72 -20.31 6.35
CA THR A 368 18.25 -20.23 6.31
C THR A 368 17.75 -18.97 6.97
N VAL A 369 16.52 -18.56 6.63
CA VAL A 369 15.83 -17.40 7.23
C VAL A 369 14.64 -17.89 8.03
N THR A 370 14.52 -17.42 9.28
CA THR A 370 13.33 -17.66 10.10
C THR A 370 12.79 -16.35 10.65
N VAL A 371 11.50 -16.09 10.43
CA VAL A 371 10.78 -14.87 10.89
C VAL A 371 9.46 -15.30 11.53
N GLU A 372 9.20 -14.88 12.76
CA GLU A 372 7.99 -15.25 13.53
C GLU A 372 7.66 -16.75 13.47
N GLY A 373 8.70 -17.60 13.57
CA GLY A 373 8.56 -19.05 13.52
C GLY A 373 8.37 -19.65 12.12
N ILE A 374 8.33 -18.85 11.07
CA ILE A 374 8.25 -19.32 9.68
C ILE A 374 9.67 -19.48 9.14
N ALA A 375 10.05 -20.72 8.81
CA ALA A 375 11.34 -21.04 8.22
C ALA A 375 11.26 -21.11 6.70
N TYR A 376 12.19 -20.47 6.01
CA TYR A 376 12.25 -20.41 4.54
C TYR A 376 13.18 -21.46 3.92
N GLY A 377 13.78 -22.31 4.73
CA GLY A 377 14.37 -23.61 4.38
C GLY A 377 15.44 -23.68 3.29
N ARG A 378 16.08 -22.56 2.92
CA ARG A 378 17.14 -22.51 1.92
C ARG A 378 18.23 -21.53 2.33
N ASP A 379 19.46 -21.80 1.93
CA ASP A 379 20.59 -20.88 2.10
C ASP A 379 20.39 -19.65 1.20
N VAL A 380 20.18 -18.48 1.80
CA VAL A 380 20.00 -17.22 1.09
C VAL A 380 21.30 -16.45 0.84
N ARG A 381 22.43 -16.90 1.39
CA ARG A 381 23.73 -16.21 1.29
C ARG A 381 24.20 -15.99 -0.16
N PRO A 382 24.01 -16.93 -1.10
CA PRO A 382 24.34 -16.67 -2.51
C PRO A 382 23.54 -15.50 -3.12
N CYS A 383 22.24 -15.41 -2.82
CA CYS A 383 21.41 -14.28 -3.29
C CYS A 383 21.80 -12.97 -2.61
N ASN A 384 22.12 -13.01 -1.31
CA ASN A 384 22.62 -11.83 -0.61
C ASN A 384 23.94 -11.30 -1.20
N ALA A 385 24.81 -12.18 -1.63
CA ALA A 385 26.06 -11.83 -2.32
C ALA A 385 25.80 -11.19 -3.70
N ALA A 386 24.72 -11.60 -4.36
CA ALA A 386 24.28 -11.09 -5.67
C ALA A 386 23.29 -9.93 -5.57
N ALA A 387 22.91 -9.52 -4.37
CA ALA A 387 21.95 -8.42 -4.16
C ALA A 387 22.50 -7.10 -4.73
N GLU A 388 21.61 -6.31 -5.32
CA GLU A 388 21.97 -5.04 -5.93
C GLU A 388 21.47 -3.83 -5.13
N VAL A 389 20.49 -4.04 -4.25
CA VAL A 389 19.84 -2.95 -3.51
C VAL A 389 19.61 -3.30 -2.04
N THR A 390 19.44 -2.26 -1.24
CA THR A 390 18.67 -2.32 0.00
C THR A 390 17.23 -1.94 -0.32
N PHE A 391 16.29 -2.63 0.31
CA PHE A 391 14.87 -2.30 0.25
C PHE A 391 14.38 -2.12 1.68
N ALA A 392 14.33 -0.88 2.15
CA ALA A 392 13.80 -0.53 3.47
C ALA A 392 12.28 -0.46 3.37
N HIS A 393 11.57 -1.51 3.81
CA HIS A 393 10.15 -1.67 3.49
C HIS A 393 9.31 -2.22 4.63
N LYS A 394 8.00 -2.16 4.46
CA LYS A 394 7.02 -2.82 5.31
C LYS A 394 6.02 -3.58 4.46
N THR A 395 5.83 -4.84 4.80
CA THR A 395 4.82 -5.70 4.17
C THR A 395 3.50 -5.66 4.93
N GLY A 396 2.41 -5.93 4.22
CA GLY A 396 1.09 -6.18 4.78
C GLY A 396 0.46 -7.41 4.13
N LEU A 397 0.15 -8.43 4.92
CA LEU A 397 -0.29 -9.71 4.41
C LEU A 397 -1.47 -10.23 5.21
N THR A 398 -2.50 -10.62 4.50
CA THR A 398 -3.60 -11.44 4.99
C THR A 398 -4.04 -12.38 3.87
N TYR A 399 -5.13 -13.03 4.12
CA TYR A 399 -5.71 -13.97 3.19
C TYR A 399 -6.10 -13.35 1.85
N ASN A 400 -6.77 -12.18 1.91
CA ASN A 400 -7.32 -11.50 0.74
C ASN A 400 -6.59 -10.19 0.41
N TYR A 401 -5.52 -9.84 1.13
CA TYR A 401 -4.84 -8.57 0.92
C TYR A 401 -3.33 -8.77 0.98
N GLY A 402 -2.63 -8.19 0.01
CA GLY A 402 -1.19 -8.16 -0.05
C GLY A 402 -0.72 -6.75 -0.39
N SER A 403 0.16 -6.21 0.42
CA SER A 403 0.75 -4.90 0.25
C SER A 403 2.23 -4.92 0.60
N ASP A 404 2.97 -4.02 -0.02
CA ASP A 404 4.39 -3.81 0.27
C ASP A 404 4.78 -2.39 -0.13
N ALA A 405 5.50 -1.69 0.72
CA ALA A 405 5.94 -0.35 0.40
C ALA A 405 7.29 -0.05 1.07
N GLY A 406 8.19 0.60 0.33
CA GLY A 406 9.51 0.90 0.86
C GLY A 406 10.38 1.76 -0.04
N ILE A 407 11.59 1.97 0.44
CA ILE A 407 12.64 2.81 -0.15
C ILE A 407 13.72 1.89 -0.69
N VAL A 408 13.99 2.00 -1.99
CA VAL A 408 15.04 1.24 -2.67
C VAL A 408 16.26 2.12 -2.90
N ARG A 409 17.45 1.60 -2.55
CA ARG A 409 18.74 2.24 -2.81
C ARG A 409 19.74 1.21 -3.31
N SER A 410 20.51 1.58 -4.33
CA SER A 410 21.59 0.73 -4.82
C SER A 410 22.64 0.48 -3.74
N LEU A 411 23.11 -0.76 -3.69
CA LEU A 411 24.33 -1.12 -2.98
C LEU A 411 25.57 -0.54 -3.70
N PRO A 412 26.69 -0.36 -3.00
CA PRO A 412 27.94 0.05 -3.61
C PRO A 412 28.35 -0.86 -4.77
N GLY A 413 28.68 -0.30 -5.91
CA GLY A 413 29.08 -1.05 -7.12
C GLY A 413 27.91 -1.57 -7.98
N ALA A 414 26.68 -1.54 -7.50
CA ALA A 414 25.52 -1.92 -8.29
C ALA A 414 25.05 -0.76 -9.21
N PRO A 415 24.30 -1.05 -10.28
CA PRO A 415 23.70 -0.02 -11.11
C PRO A 415 22.90 0.99 -10.30
N PRO A 416 23.12 2.30 -10.53
CA PRO A 416 22.58 3.34 -9.67
C PRO A 416 21.06 3.48 -9.83
N ARG A 417 20.33 3.34 -8.73
CA ARG A 417 18.90 3.66 -8.64
C ARG A 417 18.50 4.03 -7.22
N ARG A 418 17.57 4.93 -7.08
CA ARG A 418 16.98 5.33 -5.81
C ARG A 418 15.53 5.68 -6.06
N TYR A 419 14.63 5.02 -5.39
CA TYR A 419 13.20 5.25 -5.56
C TYR A 419 12.41 4.81 -4.34
N VAL A 420 11.17 5.27 -4.29
CA VAL A 420 10.14 4.77 -3.38
C VAL A 420 9.11 4.02 -4.20
N VAL A 421 8.66 2.90 -3.70
CA VAL A 421 7.56 2.12 -4.28
C VAL A 421 6.55 1.80 -3.20
N ALA A 422 5.26 1.84 -3.55
CA ALA A 422 4.17 1.36 -2.72
C ALA A 422 3.18 0.59 -3.59
N LEU A 423 2.73 -0.55 -3.09
CA LEU A 423 1.74 -1.41 -3.69
C LEU A 423 0.73 -1.83 -2.64
N LEU A 424 -0.56 -1.67 -2.96
CA LEU A 424 -1.67 -2.20 -2.18
C LEU A 424 -2.57 -3.01 -3.11
N SER A 425 -2.98 -4.20 -2.67
CA SER A 425 -3.85 -5.06 -3.46
C SER A 425 -4.82 -5.86 -2.60
N ASN A 426 -5.90 -6.32 -3.22
CA ASN A 426 -6.79 -7.31 -2.64
C ASN A 426 -6.40 -8.74 -3.04
N LEU A 427 -5.12 -8.97 -3.27
CA LEU A 427 -4.51 -10.28 -3.47
C LEU A 427 -3.69 -10.66 -2.22
N GLY A 428 -4.00 -11.80 -1.62
CA GLY A 428 -3.31 -12.31 -0.42
C GLY A 428 -2.93 -13.78 -0.57
N TYR A 429 -2.75 -14.52 0.55
CA TYR A 429 -2.29 -15.92 0.55
C TYR A 429 -3.17 -16.86 -0.27
N ARG A 430 -4.41 -16.50 -0.47
CA ARG A 430 -5.39 -17.25 -1.20
C ARG A 430 -5.08 -17.38 -2.69
N TYR A 431 -4.28 -16.47 -3.23
CA TYR A 431 -4.06 -16.32 -4.65
C TYR A 431 -2.67 -16.77 -5.08
N GLY A 432 -2.57 -17.28 -6.29
CA GLY A 432 -1.31 -17.71 -6.86
C GLY A 432 -1.23 -17.43 -8.36
N ASP A 433 -0.15 -17.85 -8.97
CA ASP A 433 0.05 -17.76 -10.42
C ASP A 433 -0.70 -18.92 -11.11
N GLU A 434 -1.32 -18.66 -12.26
CA GLU A 434 -2.07 -19.66 -13.05
C GLU A 434 -1.24 -20.89 -13.41
N ARG A 435 0.08 -20.78 -13.47
CA ARG A 435 0.98 -21.93 -13.71
C ARG A 435 0.88 -23.01 -12.64
N PHE A 436 0.36 -22.65 -11.48
CA PHE A 436 0.20 -23.56 -10.34
C PHE A 436 -1.23 -24.01 -10.12
N ALA A 437 -2.15 -23.70 -11.04
CA ALA A 437 -3.58 -24.04 -10.91
C ALA A 437 -3.84 -25.53 -10.69
N THR A 438 -2.95 -26.40 -11.18
CA THR A 438 -3.07 -27.86 -11.06
C THR A 438 -2.10 -28.47 -10.03
N ALA A 439 -1.33 -27.66 -9.34
CA ALA A 439 -0.33 -28.16 -8.40
C ALA A 439 -0.99 -28.64 -7.10
N PRO A 440 -0.90 -29.94 -6.73
CA PRO A 440 -1.63 -30.49 -5.59
C PRO A 440 -1.11 -30.06 -4.23
N ALA A 441 0.08 -29.51 -4.15
CA ALA A 441 0.74 -29.16 -2.89
C ALA A 441 1.66 -27.96 -3.08
N LEU A 442 1.08 -26.80 -3.46
CA LEU A 442 1.85 -25.59 -3.31
C LEU A 442 1.98 -25.32 -1.82
N PRO A 443 3.19 -25.11 -1.31
CA PRO A 443 3.41 -24.71 0.08
C PRO A 443 2.97 -23.26 0.28
N CYS A 444 1.76 -22.92 -0.18
CA CYS A 444 1.19 -21.59 -0.10
C CYS A 444 1.09 -21.10 1.33
N PHE A 445 0.94 -22.03 2.25
CA PHE A 445 0.52 -21.70 3.60
C PHE A 445 1.63 -21.76 4.63
N GLY A 446 2.63 -22.54 4.49
CA GLY A 446 3.77 -22.54 5.41
C GLY A 446 4.71 -21.36 5.18
N VAL A 447 4.81 -20.92 3.94
CA VAL A 447 5.84 -19.97 3.51
C VAL A 447 5.32 -18.78 2.69
N GLY A 448 4.00 -18.66 2.47
CA GLY A 448 3.37 -17.52 1.79
C GLY A 448 3.83 -17.32 0.34
N ILE A 449 4.01 -18.41 -0.42
CA ILE A 449 4.66 -18.35 -1.74
C ILE A 449 3.68 -18.03 -2.87
N CYS A 450 2.43 -18.50 -2.80
CA CYS A 450 1.59 -18.61 -3.98
C CYS A 450 1.19 -17.29 -4.64
N TYR A 451 0.79 -16.30 -3.86
CA TYR A 451 0.31 -15.02 -4.42
C TYR A 451 1.43 -14.06 -4.77
N THR A 452 2.62 -14.32 -4.28
CA THR A 452 3.76 -13.40 -4.42
C THR A 452 4.42 -13.46 -5.79
N GLU A 453 4.12 -14.47 -6.60
CA GLU A 453 4.77 -14.65 -7.90
C GLU A 453 4.50 -13.48 -8.86
N LYS A 454 3.24 -13.15 -9.09
CA LYS A 454 2.85 -12.03 -9.96
C LYS A 454 3.28 -10.67 -9.38
N ILE A 455 3.16 -10.49 -8.07
CA ILE A 455 3.59 -9.26 -7.40
C ILE A 455 5.12 -9.15 -7.42
N ALA A 456 5.85 -10.25 -7.23
CA ALA A 456 7.31 -10.26 -7.36
C ALA A 456 7.76 -9.92 -8.79
N GLN A 457 7.11 -10.46 -9.81
CA GLN A 457 7.36 -10.07 -11.21
C GLN A 457 7.15 -8.57 -11.42
N LEU A 458 6.11 -7.98 -10.82
CA LEU A 458 5.88 -6.54 -10.85
C LEU A 458 7.02 -5.78 -10.18
N GLY A 459 7.45 -6.22 -8.99
CA GLY A 459 8.59 -5.64 -8.27
C GLY A 459 9.87 -5.64 -9.12
N LYS A 460 10.16 -6.77 -9.77
CA LYS A 460 11.30 -6.90 -10.69
C LYS A 460 11.22 -5.93 -11.87
N ARG A 461 10.05 -5.84 -12.51
CA ARG A 461 9.84 -4.95 -13.65
C ARG A 461 9.95 -3.47 -13.27
N ILE A 462 9.46 -3.10 -12.08
CA ILE A 462 9.63 -1.75 -11.56
C ILE A 462 11.11 -1.44 -11.32
N ASP A 463 11.86 -2.38 -10.72
CA ASP A 463 13.28 -2.20 -10.48
C ASP A 463 14.07 -2.08 -11.79
N ASP A 464 13.77 -2.92 -12.79
CA ASP A 464 14.39 -2.86 -14.11
C ASP A 464 14.10 -1.53 -14.84
N LEU A 465 12.88 -1.00 -14.72
CA LEU A 465 12.50 0.30 -15.30
C LEU A 465 13.32 1.46 -14.73
N LEU A 466 13.76 1.34 -13.48
CA LEU A 466 14.49 2.38 -12.73
C LEU A 466 16.00 2.12 -12.65
N ARG A 467 16.44 0.99 -13.18
CA ARG A 467 17.83 0.64 -13.33
C ARG A 467 18.42 1.47 -14.46
N GLY A 468 19.25 2.46 -14.11
CA GLY A 468 19.87 3.40 -15.03
C GLY A 468 20.92 2.80 -15.98
#